data_ee07f72492421861bc0ac44fee378208
#
_entry.id   ee07f72492421861bc0ac44fee378208
#
_cell.length_a   1.000
_cell.length_b   1.000
_cell.length_c   1.000
_cell.angle_alpha   90.00
_cell.angle_beta   90.00
_cell.angle_gamma   90.00
#
_symmetry.space_group_name_H-M   'P 1'
#
loop_
_entity.id
_entity.type
_entity.pdbx_description
1 polymer ?
#
loop_
_entity_poly.entity_id
_entity_poly.type
_entity_poly.pdbx_seq_one_letter_code
_entity_poly.pdbx_strand_id
1 'polypeptide(L)'
;METRKLYYEDPFQKGFATTVVSCDAVKGGYAVVLAETAFYPEGGGQPYDTGVLGEANVLEVHEKNGVITHLCDKPFEVGKSVSGKIDWARRFDHMQQHSGEHICSGLICERFHCDNVGFHMGADVVTIDFNADISWDELMEIEQLANLYIYEDHPIDIQFYRGAELDKVEYRSKKPLEGDVRIVSFPGADCCACCGTHVVRSGQVGLVKFLSVQKFRDGVRIELLSGKRAHRYLSECWAQDVRIAQALSVKPNASFAGVERVLAELSALKQRCAKLEESVFAQTAAQYEGKGDVLLFEDKMSGDSLRKLCDAVTNHCGGRCAVFAGADGAYKYAIGHVGGDLRELTKKMNAELNGRGGGKPNFVQGSVAAARGAIEAFFAE
;
A
#
# COMPACT_ATOMS: atom_id res chain seq x y z
N MET A 1 5.02 -2.99 -44.83
CA MET A 1 4.77 -4.45 -44.65
C MET A 1 4.44 -4.65 -43.17
N GLU A 2 3.35 -5.33 -42.87
CA GLU A 2 2.98 -5.62 -41.46
C GLU A 2 3.90 -6.68 -40.88
N THR A 3 4.21 -6.60 -39.59
CA THR A 3 5.00 -7.60 -38.86
C THR A 3 4.13 -8.80 -38.52
N ARG A 4 4.54 -10.04 -38.84
CA ARG A 4 3.83 -11.25 -38.42
C ARG A 4 3.96 -11.46 -36.92
N LYS A 5 2.82 -11.68 -36.24
CA LYS A 5 2.70 -11.73 -34.79
C LYS A 5 2.72 -13.17 -34.27
N LEU A 6 3.92 -13.74 -34.08
CA LEU A 6 4.08 -15.13 -33.63
C LEU A 6 3.45 -15.39 -32.25
N TYR A 7 3.40 -14.37 -31.36
CA TYR A 7 2.79 -14.47 -30.07
C TYR A 7 1.26 -14.65 -30.07
N TYR A 8 0.60 -14.47 -31.23
CA TYR A 8 -0.80 -14.82 -31.41
C TYR A 8 -1.00 -16.24 -31.92
N GLU A 9 0.02 -16.81 -32.62
CA GLU A 9 -0.01 -18.16 -33.10
C GLU A 9 0.34 -19.16 -31.98
N ASP A 10 1.39 -18.86 -31.22
CA ASP A 10 1.77 -19.58 -30.00
C ASP A 10 2.24 -18.62 -28.92
N PRO A 11 1.41 -18.31 -27.91
CA PRO A 11 1.80 -17.44 -26.81
C PRO A 11 2.92 -18.00 -25.94
N PHE A 12 3.22 -19.31 -26.04
CA PHE A 12 4.29 -20.00 -25.32
C PHE A 12 5.60 -20.06 -26.09
N GLN A 13 5.67 -19.51 -27.29
CA GLN A 13 6.90 -19.49 -28.11
C GLN A 13 7.97 -18.60 -27.43
N LYS A 14 9.04 -19.22 -26.94
CA LYS A 14 10.12 -18.56 -26.19
C LYS A 14 11.25 -18.04 -27.07
N GLY A 15 11.46 -18.68 -28.23
CA GLY A 15 12.51 -18.35 -29.17
C GLY A 15 12.04 -18.49 -30.61
N PHE A 16 12.63 -17.69 -31.50
CA PHE A 16 12.27 -17.66 -32.91
C PHE A 16 13.49 -17.23 -33.77
N ALA A 17 13.44 -17.47 -35.05
CA ALA A 17 14.39 -16.93 -36.01
C ALA A 17 13.61 -16.05 -37.00
N THR A 18 14.18 -14.94 -37.40
CA THR A 18 13.53 -13.95 -38.27
C THR A 18 14.55 -13.18 -39.10
N THR A 19 14.08 -12.31 -40.00
CA THR A 19 14.92 -11.43 -40.81
C THR A 19 14.73 -9.99 -40.40
N VAL A 20 15.82 -9.24 -40.31
CA VAL A 20 15.81 -7.80 -40.04
C VAL A 20 15.32 -7.04 -41.28
N VAL A 21 14.21 -6.29 -41.13
CA VAL A 21 13.59 -5.50 -42.21
C VAL A 21 14.16 -4.09 -42.26
N SER A 22 14.31 -3.44 -41.08
CA SER A 22 15.00 -2.15 -40.95
C SER A 22 15.73 -2.05 -39.63
N CYS A 23 16.72 -1.15 -39.56
CA CYS A 23 17.46 -0.84 -38.35
C CYS A 23 17.93 0.62 -38.43
N ASP A 24 17.31 1.51 -37.63
CA ASP A 24 17.57 2.93 -37.64
C ASP A 24 18.09 3.37 -36.27
N ALA A 25 19.14 4.21 -36.26
CA ALA A 25 19.65 4.78 -35.02
C ALA A 25 18.64 5.79 -34.46
N VAL A 26 18.29 5.65 -33.18
CA VAL A 26 17.36 6.53 -32.46
C VAL A 26 17.91 6.93 -31.11
N LYS A 27 17.26 7.87 -30.44
CA LYS A 27 17.62 8.21 -29.06
C LYS A 27 17.45 7.00 -28.15
N GLY A 28 18.52 6.56 -27.51
CA GLY A 28 18.50 5.43 -26.57
C GLY A 28 18.85 4.06 -27.18
N GLY A 29 19.14 3.97 -28.50
CA GLY A 29 19.52 2.74 -29.15
C GLY A 29 19.19 2.66 -30.63
N TYR A 30 18.66 1.54 -31.06
CA TYR A 30 18.31 1.25 -32.45
C TYR A 30 16.88 0.76 -32.56
N ALA A 31 16.10 1.40 -33.43
CA ALA A 31 14.75 0.98 -33.78
C ALA A 31 14.83 -0.13 -34.84
N VAL A 32 14.51 -1.36 -34.45
CA VAL A 32 14.64 -2.55 -35.30
C VAL A 32 13.26 -3.08 -35.67
N VAL A 33 12.98 -3.24 -36.95
CA VAL A 33 11.77 -3.89 -37.46
C VAL A 33 12.15 -5.28 -37.99
N LEU A 34 11.36 -6.28 -37.61
CA LEU A 34 11.54 -7.68 -37.98
C LEU A 34 10.40 -8.11 -38.91
N ALA A 35 10.66 -9.12 -39.77
CA ALA A 35 9.62 -9.73 -40.61
C ALA A 35 8.53 -10.40 -39.77
N GLU A 36 8.93 -11.06 -38.68
CA GLU A 36 8.04 -11.68 -37.71
C GLU A 36 8.66 -11.61 -36.33
N THR A 37 7.83 -11.63 -35.27
CA THR A 37 8.30 -11.51 -33.89
C THR A 37 7.41 -12.23 -32.87
N ALA A 38 8.06 -12.87 -31.88
CA ALA A 38 7.39 -13.39 -30.70
C ALA A 38 7.36 -12.35 -29.53
N PHE A 39 8.03 -11.19 -29.63
CA PHE A 39 7.96 -10.14 -28.66
C PHE A 39 6.60 -9.43 -28.72
N TYR A 40 5.88 -9.41 -27.62
CA TYR A 40 4.62 -8.68 -27.47
C TYR A 40 4.90 -7.18 -27.31
N PRO A 41 4.29 -6.30 -28.11
CA PRO A 41 4.36 -4.86 -27.94
C PRO A 41 3.46 -4.41 -26.80
N GLU A 42 3.73 -3.23 -26.23
CA GLU A 42 2.82 -2.62 -25.27
C GLU A 42 1.44 -2.40 -25.89
N GLY A 43 0.39 -2.85 -25.20
CA GLY A 43 -0.97 -2.70 -25.68
C GLY A 43 -2.02 -3.29 -24.72
N GLY A 44 -3.25 -2.76 -24.79
CA GLY A 44 -4.38 -3.28 -24.01
C GLY A 44 -4.17 -3.28 -22.48
N GLY A 45 -3.31 -2.40 -21.95
CA GLY A 45 -2.97 -2.35 -20.53
C GLY A 45 -1.86 -3.33 -20.09
N GLN A 46 -1.38 -4.18 -21.01
CA GLN A 46 -0.25 -5.06 -20.77
C GLN A 46 1.06 -4.43 -21.26
N PRO A 47 2.13 -4.40 -20.43
CA PRO A 47 3.45 -3.92 -20.84
C PRO A 47 4.10 -4.82 -21.91
N TYR A 48 5.05 -4.25 -22.65
CA TYR A 48 5.85 -4.97 -23.65
C TYR A 48 6.75 -6.06 -23.03
N ASP A 49 7.13 -7.00 -23.88
CA ASP A 49 8.17 -7.97 -23.54
C ASP A 49 9.56 -7.38 -23.64
N THR A 50 10.48 -8.00 -22.93
CA THR A 50 11.93 -7.81 -23.04
C THR A 50 12.59 -9.14 -23.39
N GLY A 51 13.89 -9.09 -23.70
CA GLY A 51 14.69 -10.28 -23.99
C GLY A 51 15.92 -9.97 -24.80
N VAL A 52 16.35 -10.91 -25.63
CA VAL A 52 17.54 -10.75 -26.50
C VAL A 52 17.20 -11.03 -27.94
N LEU A 53 17.81 -10.23 -28.83
CA LEU A 53 17.78 -10.42 -30.28
C LEU A 53 19.23 -10.54 -30.77
N GLY A 54 19.66 -11.73 -31.21
CA GLY A 54 21.08 -12.00 -31.44
C GLY A 54 21.92 -11.72 -30.16
N GLU A 55 22.83 -10.75 -30.27
CA GLU A 55 23.66 -10.28 -29.15
C GLU A 55 23.17 -8.97 -28.50
N ALA A 56 22.04 -8.42 -28.96
CA ALA A 56 21.45 -7.18 -28.45
C ALA A 56 20.36 -7.47 -27.41
N ASN A 57 20.21 -6.56 -26.44
CA ASN A 57 19.06 -6.55 -25.57
C ASN A 57 17.90 -5.82 -26.23
N VAL A 58 16.70 -6.38 -26.13
CA VAL A 58 15.44 -5.72 -26.50
C VAL A 58 14.92 -4.98 -25.26
N LEU A 59 14.92 -3.66 -25.32
CA LEU A 59 14.59 -2.77 -24.22
C LEU A 59 13.10 -2.42 -24.17
N GLU A 60 12.52 -2.13 -25.35
CA GLU A 60 11.11 -1.77 -25.52
C GLU A 60 10.57 -2.36 -26.82
N VAL A 61 9.27 -2.61 -26.89
CA VAL A 61 8.57 -3.09 -28.08
C VAL A 61 7.27 -2.34 -28.24
N HIS A 62 7.07 -1.69 -29.40
CA HIS A 62 5.90 -0.89 -29.70
C HIS A 62 5.30 -1.24 -31.06
N GLU A 63 3.98 -1.12 -31.19
CA GLU A 63 3.26 -1.33 -32.43
C GLU A 63 2.64 -0.04 -32.95
N LYS A 64 2.82 0.23 -34.23
CA LYS A 64 2.13 1.31 -34.94
C LYS A 64 1.73 0.85 -36.33
N ASN A 65 0.43 0.91 -36.64
CA ASN A 65 -0.12 0.55 -37.96
C ASN A 65 0.33 -0.86 -38.45
N GLY A 66 0.30 -1.86 -37.56
CA GLY A 66 0.69 -3.24 -37.88
C GLY A 66 2.20 -3.49 -37.95
N VAL A 67 3.05 -2.47 -37.77
CA VAL A 67 4.50 -2.61 -37.73
C VAL A 67 4.99 -2.61 -36.29
N ILE A 68 5.73 -3.66 -35.91
CA ILE A 68 6.31 -3.80 -34.58
C ILE A 68 7.77 -3.37 -34.60
N THR A 69 8.08 -2.38 -33.78
CA THR A 69 9.43 -1.82 -33.61
C THR A 69 10.01 -2.24 -32.28
N HIS A 70 11.23 -2.78 -32.33
CA HIS A 70 11.99 -3.19 -31.14
C HIS A 70 13.09 -2.17 -30.89
N LEU A 71 13.14 -1.56 -29.70
CA LEU A 71 14.27 -0.73 -29.28
C LEU A 71 15.38 -1.65 -28.75
N CYS A 72 16.51 -1.68 -29.47
CA CYS A 72 17.65 -2.54 -29.13
C CYS A 72 18.87 -1.69 -28.74
N ASP A 73 19.74 -2.22 -27.89
CA ASP A 73 20.99 -1.56 -27.46
C ASP A 73 22.14 -1.67 -28.48
N LYS A 74 22.01 -2.53 -29.51
CA LYS A 74 23.01 -2.71 -30.60
C LYS A 74 22.36 -2.71 -31.98
N PRO A 75 23.10 -2.29 -33.05
CA PRO A 75 22.60 -2.29 -34.41
C PRO A 75 22.56 -3.68 -35.04
N PHE A 76 21.78 -3.77 -36.11
CA PHE A 76 21.66 -4.98 -36.95
C PHE A 76 21.86 -4.65 -38.41
N GLU A 77 22.37 -5.64 -39.16
CA GLU A 77 22.48 -5.57 -40.61
C GLU A 77 21.14 -5.96 -41.25
N VAL A 78 20.58 -5.05 -42.06
CA VAL A 78 19.30 -5.27 -42.76
C VAL A 78 19.42 -6.44 -43.75
N GLY A 79 18.38 -7.27 -43.81
CA GLY A 79 18.32 -8.47 -44.63
C GLY A 79 18.99 -9.71 -44.02
N LYS A 80 19.66 -9.60 -42.89
CA LYS A 80 20.25 -10.73 -42.18
C LYS A 80 19.24 -11.46 -41.30
N SER A 81 19.45 -12.77 -41.19
CA SER A 81 18.71 -13.57 -40.19
C SER A 81 19.25 -13.37 -38.81
N VAL A 82 18.35 -13.28 -37.82
CA VAL A 82 18.66 -13.12 -36.40
C VAL A 82 17.74 -14.00 -35.55
N SER A 83 18.26 -14.53 -34.47
CA SER A 83 17.47 -15.28 -33.48
C SER A 83 16.99 -14.37 -32.35
N GLY A 84 15.71 -14.45 -32.00
CA GLY A 84 15.12 -13.78 -30.84
C GLY A 84 14.80 -14.78 -29.74
N LYS A 85 14.96 -14.32 -28.48
CA LYS A 85 14.56 -15.06 -27.28
C LYS A 85 13.94 -14.09 -26.29
N ILE A 86 12.66 -14.31 -25.96
CA ILE A 86 11.94 -13.45 -25.00
C ILE A 86 12.36 -13.77 -23.56
N ASP A 87 12.25 -12.78 -22.66
CA ASP A 87 12.26 -13.02 -21.23
C ASP A 87 10.97 -13.75 -20.83
N TRP A 88 11.08 -15.06 -20.75
CA TRP A 88 9.94 -15.92 -20.47
C TRP A 88 9.36 -15.69 -19.06
N ALA A 89 10.19 -15.36 -18.09
CA ALA A 89 9.71 -15.11 -16.72
C ALA A 89 8.79 -13.89 -16.67
N ARG A 90 9.14 -12.83 -17.40
CA ARG A 90 8.33 -11.62 -17.58
C ARG A 90 7.06 -11.90 -18.38
N ARG A 91 7.18 -12.57 -19.54
CA ARG A 91 6.03 -12.93 -20.39
C ARG A 91 4.99 -13.76 -19.62
N PHE A 92 5.42 -14.81 -18.97
CA PHE A 92 4.51 -15.71 -18.25
C PHE A 92 3.86 -15.03 -17.04
N ASP A 93 4.58 -14.16 -16.34
CA ASP A 93 4.03 -13.32 -15.31
C ASP A 93 2.91 -12.41 -15.88
N HIS A 94 3.15 -11.71 -16.99
CA HIS A 94 2.13 -10.90 -17.64
C HIS A 94 0.91 -11.74 -18.08
N MET A 95 1.11 -12.92 -18.62
CA MET A 95 0.03 -13.83 -18.99
C MET A 95 -0.79 -14.26 -17.77
N GLN A 96 -0.15 -14.54 -16.62
CA GLN A 96 -0.86 -14.86 -15.37
C GLN A 96 -1.67 -13.67 -14.86
N GLN A 97 -1.07 -12.47 -14.84
CA GLN A 97 -1.78 -11.24 -14.39
C GLN A 97 -2.98 -10.95 -15.28
N HIS A 98 -2.79 -11.01 -16.62
CA HIS A 98 -3.83 -10.68 -17.58
C HIS A 98 -4.98 -11.69 -17.56
N SER A 99 -4.66 -12.97 -17.53
CA SER A 99 -5.69 -14.03 -17.48
C SER A 99 -6.44 -14.05 -16.15
N GLY A 100 -5.75 -13.80 -15.03
CA GLY A 100 -6.41 -13.65 -13.73
C GLY A 100 -7.32 -12.43 -13.67
N GLU A 101 -6.93 -11.32 -14.30
CA GLU A 101 -7.78 -10.13 -14.44
C GLU A 101 -9.08 -10.47 -15.21
N HIS A 102 -8.98 -11.15 -16.34
CA HIS A 102 -10.16 -11.55 -17.11
C HIS A 102 -11.14 -12.40 -16.31
N ILE A 103 -10.63 -13.44 -15.63
CA ILE A 103 -11.47 -14.30 -14.77
C ILE A 103 -12.20 -13.45 -13.72
N CYS A 104 -11.47 -12.58 -13.00
CA CYS A 104 -12.06 -11.72 -11.98
C CYS A 104 -13.04 -10.72 -12.56
N SER A 105 -12.68 -10.05 -13.65
CA SER A 105 -13.53 -9.02 -14.27
C SER A 105 -14.81 -9.60 -14.84
N GLY A 106 -14.76 -10.77 -15.44
CA GLY A 106 -15.97 -11.42 -15.95
C GLY A 106 -16.93 -11.79 -14.82
N LEU A 107 -16.46 -12.44 -13.76
CA LEU A 107 -17.26 -12.79 -12.60
C LEU A 107 -17.86 -11.55 -11.89
N ILE A 108 -17.08 -10.47 -11.78
CA ILE A 108 -17.57 -9.20 -11.21
C ILE A 108 -18.66 -8.59 -12.11
N CYS A 109 -18.42 -8.48 -13.42
CA CYS A 109 -19.37 -7.90 -14.36
C CYS A 109 -20.69 -8.69 -14.39
N GLU A 110 -20.63 -10.03 -14.36
CA GLU A 110 -21.79 -10.89 -14.29
C GLU A 110 -22.60 -10.70 -13.01
N ARG A 111 -21.94 -10.70 -11.85
CA ARG A 111 -22.61 -10.60 -10.55
C ARG A 111 -23.21 -9.23 -10.26
N PHE A 112 -22.51 -8.15 -10.62
CA PHE A 112 -22.91 -6.78 -10.28
C PHE A 112 -23.55 -6.04 -11.46
N HIS A 113 -23.70 -6.68 -12.62
CA HIS A 113 -24.23 -6.09 -13.85
C HIS A 113 -23.57 -4.74 -14.18
N CYS A 114 -22.25 -4.71 -14.10
CA CYS A 114 -21.42 -3.53 -14.26
C CYS A 114 -20.35 -3.71 -15.34
N ASP A 115 -19.65 -2.61 -15.66
CA ASP A 115 -18.59 -2.59 -16.64
C ASP A 115 -17.21 -2.44 -15.98
N ASN A 116 -16.22 -3.17 -16.53
CA ASN A 116 -14.81 -2.86 -16.31
C ASN A 116 -14.45 -1.61 -17.12
N VAL A 117 -14.28 -0.47 -16.44
CA VAL A 117 -13.98 0.84 -17.05
C VAL A 117 -12.50 1.19 -17.02
N GLY A 118 -11.65 0.38 -16.39
CA GLY A 118 -10.21 0.58 -16.32
C GLY A 118 -9.44 -0.72 -16.05
N PHE A 119 -8.27 -0.86 -16.70
CA PHE A 119 -7.32 -1.92 -16.45
C PHE A 119 -5.90 -1.37 -16.62
N HIS A 120 -5.04 -1.65 -15.67
CA HIS A 120 -3.63 -1.31 -15.75
C HIS A 120 -2.79 -2.39 -15.04
N MET A 121 -1.85 -2.97 -15.78
CA MET A 121 -0.88 -3.93 -15.26
C MET A 121 0.39 -3.19 -14.83
N GLY A 122 0.45 -2.78 -13.56
CA GLY A 122 1.64 -2.18 -12.96
C GLY A 122 2.76 -3.20 -12.71
N ALA A 123 3.92 -2.70 -12.32
CA ALA A 123 5.06 -3.54 -11.94
C ALA A 123 4.78 -4.37 -10.69
N ASP A 124 4.12 -3.77 -9.70
CA ASP A 124 3.87 -4.38 -8.39
C ASP A 124 2.47 -4.98 -8.30
N VAL A 125 1.44 -4.25 -8.74
CA VAL A 125 0.04 -4.65 -8.65
C VAL A 125 -0.68 -4.44 -9.97
N VAL A 126 -1.78 -5.16 -10.16
CA VAL A 126 -2.76 -4.92 -11.22
C VAL A 126 -3.92 -4.14 -10.63
N THR A 127 -4.38 -3.10 -11.33
CA THR A 127 -5.56 -2.33 -10.94
C THR A 127 -6.68 -2.51 -11.97
N ILE A 128 -7.90 -2.71 -11.47
CA ILE A 128 -9.13 -2.79 -12.27
C ILE A 128 -10.17 -1.84 -11.68
N ASP A 129 -10.87 -1.12 -12.55
CA ASP A 129 -11.88 -0.14 -12.17
C ASP A 129 -13.26 -0.60 -12.67
N PHE A 130 -14.26 -0.51 -11.80
CA PHE A 130 -15.67 -0.82 -12.13
C PHE A 130 -16.58 0.34 -11.80
N ASN A 131 -17.67 0.47 -12.56
CA ASN A 131 -18.73 1.47 -12.34
C ASN A 131 -19.84 0.94 -11.41
N ALA A 132 -19.47 0.22 -10.35
CA ALA A 132 -20.36 -0.32 -9.33
C ALA A 132 -19.76 -0.14 -7.94
N ASP A 133 -20.61 -0.12 -6.92
CA ASP A 133 -20.19 -0.22 -5.52
C ASP A 133 -20.04 -1.71 -5.17
N ILE A 134 -18.85 -2.10 -4.71
CA ILE A 134 -18.48 -3.46 -4.33
C ILE A 134 -17.81 -3.40 -2.98
N SER A 135 -18.34 -4.12 -2.01
CA SER A 135 -17.75 -4.23 -0.67
C SER A 135 -16.58 -5.22 -0.65
N TRP A 136 -15.77 -5.13 0.41
CA TRP A 136 -14.69 -6.09 0.62
C TRP A 136 -15.19 -7.53 0.78
N ASP A 137 -16.30 -7.74 1.49
CA ASP A 137 -16.84 -9.08 1.73
C ASP A 137 -17.34 -9.72 0.42
N GLU A 138 -18.05 -8.96 -0.41
CA GLU A 138 -18.48 -9.40 -1.73
C GLU A 138 -17.28 -9.71 -2.64
N LEU A 139 -16.22 -8.90 -2.56
CA LEU A 139 -15.00 -9.13 -3.32
C LEU A 139 -14.30 -10.43 -2.88
N MET A 140 -14.34 -10.76 -1.59
CA MET A 140 -13.79 -12.04 -1.09
C MET A 140 -14.59 -13.25 -1.58
N GLU A 141 -15.90 -13.13 -1.80
CA GLU A 141 -16.68 -14.18 -2.45
C GLU A 141 -16.27 -14.38 -3.93
N ILE A 142 -16.06 -13.28 -4.66
CA ILE A 142 -15.53 -13.33 -6.04
C ILE A 142 -14.13 -13.97 -6.07
N GLU A 143 -13.26 -13.65 -5.11
CA GLU A 143 -11.92 -14.28 -5.01
C GLU A 143 -12.02 -15.80 -4.89
N GLN A 144 -12.93 -16.29 -4.07
CA GLN A 144 -13.17 -17.73 -3.91
C GLN A 144 -13.66 -18.37 -5.22
N LEU A 145 -14.61 -17.75 -5.91
CA LEU A 145 -15.12 -18.23 -7.19
C LEU A 145 -14.03 -18.21 -8.27
N ALA A 146 -13.22 -17.15 -8.35
CA ALA A 146 -12.13 -17.04 -9.31
C ALA A 146 -11.06 -18.13 -9.05
N ASN A 147 -10.70 -18.40 -7.80
CA ASN A 147 -9.75 -19.46 -7.48
C ASN A 147 -10.34 -20.85 -7.72
N LEU A 148 -11.64 -21.06 -7.50
CA LEU A 148 -12.30 -22.32 -7.85
C LEU A 148 -12.23 -22.56 -9.35
N TYR A 149 -12.57 -21.56 -10.18
CA TYR A 149 -12.44 -21.62 -11.64
C TYR A 149 -11.00 -21.94 -12.10
N ILE A 150 -10.00 -21.37 -11.42
CA ILE A 150 -8.59 -21.67 -11.69
C ILE A 150 -8.28 -23.13 -11.38
N TYR A 151 -8.75 -23.67 -10.27
CA TYR A 151 -8.52 -25.07 -9.86
C TYR A 151 -9.20 -26.09 -10.77
N GLU A 152 -10.33 -25.72 -11.39
CA GLU A 152 -11.03 -26.58 -12.36
C GLU A 152 -10.30 -26.70 -13.70
N ASP A 153 -9.29 -25.85 -13.95
CA ASP A 153 -8.38 -25.89 -15.09
C ASP A 153 -9.07 -25.92 -16.47
N HIS A 154 -9.95 -24.94 -16.70
CA HIS A 154 -10.66 -24.78 -17.96
C HIS A 154 -9.73 -24.40 -19.13
N PRO A 155 -9.97 -24.89 -20.36
CA PRO A 155 -9.28 -24.40 -21.54
C PRO A 155 -9.71 -22.96 -21.84
N ILE A 156 -8.75 -22.14 -22.29
CA ILE A 156 -9.01 -20.77 -22.76
C ILE A 156 -9.01 -20.78 -24.27
N ASP A 157 -10.12 -20.33 -24.87
CA ASP A 157 -10.29 -20.28 -26.32
C ASP A 157 -9.99 -18.87 -26.85
N ILE A 158 -9.23 -18.81 -27.95
CA ILE A 158 -8.83 -17.55 -28.57
C ILE A 158 -9.09 -17.62 -30.05
N GLN A 159 -10.01 -16.79 -30.54
CA GLN A 159 -10.43 -16.80 -31.94
C GLN A 159 -10.48 -15.39 -32.53
N PHE A 160 -10.31 -15.30 -33.87
CA PHE A 160 -10.51 -14.07 -34.62
C PHE A 160 -11.84 -14.16 -35.36
N TYR A 161 -12.68 -13.14 -35.16
CA TYR A 161 -14.00 -13.01 -35.81
C TYR A 161 -14.05 -11.81 -36.74
N ARG A 162 -14.83 -11.94 -37.84
CA ARG A 162 -14.97 -10.91 -38.88
C ARG A 162 -16.42 -10.67 -39.23
N GLY A 163 -16.82 -9.40 -39.37
CA GLY A 163 -18.14 -9.01 -39.88
C GLY A 163 -19.28 -9.75 -39.18
N ALA A 164 -20.18 -10.36 -39.95
CA ALA A 164 -21.39 -11.06 -39.43
C ALA A 164 -21.10 -12.25 -38.49
N GLU A 165 -19.88 -12.76 -38.43
CA GLU A 165 -19.52 -13.79 -37.44
C GLU A 165 -19.36 -13.17 -36.05
N LEU A 166 -18.84 -11.94 -35.97
CA LEU A 166 -18.69 -11.20 -34.71
C LEU A 166 -20.05 -10.87 -34.08
N ASP A 167 -21.07 -10.58 -34.91
CA ASP A 167 -22.41 -10.24 -34.42
C ASP A 167 -23.12 -11.41 -33.70
N LYS A 168 -22.61 -12.63 -33.84
CA LYS A 168 -23.12 -13.84 -33.20
C LYS A 168 -22.46 -14.18 -31.86
N VAL A 169 -21.44 -13.44 -31.49
CA VAL A 169 -20.67 -13.67 -30.25
C VAL A 169 -21.02 -12.60 -29.21
N GLU A 170 -21.51 -13.02 -28.06
CA GLU A 170 -21.63 -12.12 -26.92
C GLU A 170 -20.26 -11.95 -26.26
N TYR A 171 -19.75 -10.73 -26.27
CA TYR A 171 -18.43 -10.41 -25.67
C TYR A 171 -18.41 -9.01 -25.07
N ARG A 172 -17.58 -8.84 -24.07
CA ARG A 172 -17.30 -7.52 -23.48
C ARG A 172 -16.29 -6.77 -24.36
N SER A 173 -16.53 -5.48 -24.55
CA SER A 173 -15.56 -4.59 -25.18
C SER A 173 -15.70 -3.17 -24.61
N LYS A 174 -14.57 -2.51 -24.43
CA LYS A 174 -14.54 -1.09 -23.97
C LYS A 174 -14.82 -0.09 -25.08
N LYS A 175 -14.80 -0.53 -26.36
CA LYS A 175 -14.99 0.33 -27.53
C LYS A 175 -15.67 -0.47 -28.63
N PRO A 176 -16.45 0.16 -29.51
CA PRO A 176 -16.84 -0.44 -30.78
C PRO A 176 -15.60 -0.87 -31.57
N LEU A 177 -15.60 -2.06 -32.12
CA LEU A 177 -14.49 -2.62 -32.85
C LEU A 177 -14.90 -2.89 -34.31
N GLU A 178 -14.01 -2.62 -35.24
CA GLU A 178 -14.18 -2.85 -36.67
C GLU A 178 -13.05 -3.76 -37.19
N GLY A 179 -13.31 -4.55 -38.24
CA GLY A 179 -12.33 -5.44 -38.87
C GLY A 179 -12.21 -6.78 -38.14
N ASP A 180 -10.98 -7.26 -38.00
CA ASP A 180 -10.65 -8.52 -37.35
C ASP A 180 -10.60 -8.31 -35.84
N VAL A 181 -11.55 -8.90 -35.12
CA VAL A 181 -11.63 -8.81 -33.67
C VAL A 181 -11.16 -10.11 -33.02
N ARG A 182 -10.12 -10.01 -32.19
CA ARG A 182 -9.61 -11.13 -31.39
C ARG A 182 -10.42 -11.25 -30.11
N ILE A 183 -11.14 -12.34 -29.96
CA ILE A 183 -11.93 -12.67 -28.78
C ILE A 183 -11.18 -13.72 -27.96
N VAL A 184 -11.07 -13.46 -26.67
CA VAL A 184 -10.53 -14.39 -25.67
C VAL A 184 -11.69 -14.83 -24.78
N SER A 185 -11.96 -16.12 -24.76
CA SER A 185 -13.04 -16.74 -24.00
C SER A 185 -12.48 -17.57 -22.86
N PHE A 186 -12.97 -17.29 -21.68
CA PHE A 186 -12.81 -18.06 -20.44
C PHE A 186 -14.19 -18.70 -20.15
N PRO A 187 -14.46 -19.92 -20.63
CA PRO A 187 -15.81 -20.50 -20.63
C PRO A 187 -16.43 -20.50 -19.23
N GLY A 188 -17.58 -19.82 -19.09
CA GLY A 188 -18.26 -19.68 -17.79
C GLY A 188 -17.69 -18.60 -16.86
N ALA A 189 -16.66 -17.84 -17.28
CA ALA A 189 -16.16 -16.73 -16.49
C ALA A 189 -16.12 -15.41 -17.28
N ASP A 190 -15.56 -15.37 -18.48
CA ASP A 190 -15.44 -14.16 -19.28
C ASP A 190 -15.43 -14.45 -20.79
N CYS A 191 -15.89 -13.50 -21.59
CA CYS A 191 -15.71 -13.46 -23.04
C CYS A 191 -15.45 -12.00 -23.44
N CYS A 192 -14.24 -11.69 -23.91
CA CYS A 192 -13.82 -10.30 -24.09
C CYS A 192 -12.94 -10.11 -25.33
N ALA A 193 -13.13 -8.98 -26.00
CA ALA A 193 -12.20 -8.54 -27.04
C ALA A 193 -10.88 -8.08 -26.42
N CYS A 194 -9.80 -8.81 -26.68
CA CYS A 194 -8.51 -8.55 -26.04
C CYS A 194 -7.33 -8.83 -26.98
N CYS A 195 -6.35 -7.91 -26.96
CA CYS A 195 -5.10 -8.02 -27.74
C CYS A 195 -3.94 -8.63 -26.92
N GLY A 196 -4.09 -8.84 -25.62
CA GLY A 196 -3.02 -9.30 -24.73
C GLY A 196 -2.65 -10.77 -24.93
N THR A 197 -1.59 -11.19 -24.25
CA THR A 197 -1.19 -12.61 -24.19
C THR A 197 -1.80 -13.28 -22.96
N HIS A 198 -2.26 -14.51 -23.14
CA HIS A 198 -2.95 -15.27 -22.11
C HIS A 198 -2.35 -16.66 -21.93
N VAL A 199 -2.57 -17.26 -20.78
CA VAL A 199 -2.32 -18.69 -20.58
C VAL A 199 -3.33 -19.51 -21.41
N VAL A 200 -3.03 -20.77 -21.68
CA VAL A 200 -3.92 -21.63 -22.50
C VAL A 200 -4.91 -22.43 -21.66
N ARG A 201 -4.70 -22.47 -20.34
CA ARG A 201 -5.60 -23.11 -19.37
C ARG A 201 -5.67 -22.28 -18.09
N SER A 202 -6.84 -22.20 -17.44
CA SER A 202 -7.04 -21.38 -16.25
C SER A 202 -6.13 -21.79 -15.08
N GLY A 203 -5.82 -23.08 -14.94
CA GLY A 203 -4.89 -23.59 -13.91
C GLY A 203 -3.48 -23.01 -13.97
N GLN A 204 -3.04 -22.55 -15.16
CA GLN A 204 -1.73 -21.91 -15.33
C GLN A 204 -1.67 -20.49 -14.74
N VAL A 205 -2.81 -19.88 -14.42
CA VAL A 205 -2.88 -18.64 -13.61
C VAL A 205 -2.31 -18.89 -12.21
N GLY A 206 -2.57 -20.08 -11.66
CA GLY A 206 -2.10 -20.50 -10.33
C GLY A 206 -3.06 -20.07 -9.21
N LEU A 207 -3.13 -18.79 -8.89
CA LEU A 207 -4.09 -18.24 -7.94
C LEU A 207 -4.29 -16.73 -8.18
N VAL A 208 -5.40 -16.21 -7.68
CA VAL A 208 -5.69 -14.78 -7.62
C VAL A 208 -5.82 -14.34 -6.17
N LYS A 209 -5.33 -13.15 -5.84
CA LYS A 209 -5.48 -12.51 -4.54
C LYS A 209 -5.86 -11.05 -4.71
N PHE A 210 -7.01 -10.64 -4.19
CA PHE A 210 -7.36 -9.23 -4.05
C PHE A 210 -6.63 -8.62 -2.85
N LEU A 211 -6.14 -7.40 -3.03
CA LEU A 211 -5.34 -6.69 -2.03
C LEU A 211 -6.13 -5.54 -1.38
N SER A 212 -6.91 -4.82 -2.19
CA SER A 212 -7.70 -3.68 -1.72
C SER A 212 -8.90 -3.42 -2.62
N VAL A 213 -9.90 -2.74 -2.05
CA VAL A 213 -11.01 -2.11 -2.77
C VAL A 213 -11.17 -0.70 -2.22
N GLN A 214 -11.26 0.30 -3.10
CA GLN A 214 -11.37 1.71 -2.71
C GLN A 214 -12.38 2.40 -3.61
N LYS A 215 -13.09 3.40 -3.05
CA LYS A 215 -13.96 4.25 -3.87
C LYS A 215 -13.15 4.98 -4.93
N PHE A 216 -13.57 4.89 -6.17
CA PHE A 216 -12.92 5.54 -7.30
C PHE A 216 -13.95 6.01 -8.32
N ARG A 217 -14.03 7.34 -8.55
CA ARG A 217 -15.05 7.97 -9.41
C ARG A 217 -16.47 7.55 -8.98
N ASP A 218 -17.25 7.02 -9.92
CA ASP A 218 -18.63 6.57 -9.68
C ASP A 218 -18.72 5.11 -9.25
N GLY A 219 -17.61 4.47 -8.91
CA GLY A 219 -17.54 3.07 -8.52
C GLY A 219 -16.33 2.76 -7.67
N VAL A 220 -15.64 1.65 -7.95
CA VAL A 220 -14.50 1.18 -7.18
C VAL A 220 -13.27 0.91 -8.04
N ARG A 221 -12.09 1.08 -7.43
CA ARG A 221 -10.81 0.55 -7.89
C ARG A 221 -10.43 -0.62 -7.01
N ILE A 222 -10.04 -1.72 -7.64
CA ILE A 222 -9.60 -2.94 -7.00
C ILE A 222 -8.15 -3.19 -7.38
N GLU A 223 -7.32 -3.56 -6.39
CA GLU A 223 -5.97 -4.04 -6.60
C GLU A 223 -5.93 -5.55 -6.44
N LEU A 224 -5.27 -6.23 -7.38
CA LEU A 224 -5.12 -7.68 -7.36
C LEU A 224 -3.74 -8.12 -7.82
N LEU A 225 -3.43 -9.36 -7.47
CA LEU A 225 -2.26 -10.11 -7.96
C LEU A 225 -2.71 -11.49 -8.43
N SER A 226 -2.01 -12.01 -9.43
CA SER A 226 -2.20 -13.38 -9.91
C SER A 226 -0.88 -14.15 -9.88
N GLY A 227 -0.95 -15.47 -9.90
CA GLY A 227 0.16 -16.38 -10.12
C GLY A 227 1.36 -16.14 -9.18
N LYS A 228 2.53 -16.03 -9.77
CA LYS A 228 3.78 -15.89 -9.01
C LYS A 228 3.80 -14.64 -8.11
N ARG A 229 3.19 -13.53 -8.54
CA ARG A 229 3.13 -12.31 -7.70
C ARG A 229 2.26 -12.54 -6.46
N ALA A 230 1.09 -13.15 -6.63
CA ALA A 230 0.19 -13.48 -5.53
C ALA A 230 0.83 -14.47 -4.55
N HIS A 231 1.48 -15.52 -5.07
CA HIS A 231 2.22 -16.48 -4.25
C HIS A 231 3.33 -15.81 -3.43
N ARG A 232 4.13 -14.93 -4.06
CA ARG A 232 5.19 -14.18 -3.35
C ARG A 232 4.61 -13.32 -2.23
N TYR A 233 3.55 -12.56 -2.53
CA TYR A 233 2.87 -11.71 -1.55
C TYR A 233 2.38 -12.51 -0.34
N LEU A 234 1.69 -13.63 -0.56
CA LEU A 234 1.22 -14.49 0.53
C LEU A 234 2.38 -15.09 1.34
N SER A 235 3.48 -15.47 0.68
CA SER A 235 4.68 -15.97 1.35
C SER A 235 5.34 -14.91 2.24
N GLU A 236 5.38 -13.66 1.79
CA GLU A 236 5.89 -12.52 2.56
C GLU A 236 4.98 -12.22 3.76
N CYS A 237 3.66 -12.20 3.58
CA CYS A 237 2.69 -12.05 4.66
C CYS A 237 2.84 -13.16 5.71
N TRP A 238 2.97 -14.41 5.27
CA TRP A 238 3.20 -15.54 6.17
C TRP A 238 4.50 -15.40 6.96
N ALA A 239 5.59 -15.02 6.28
CA ALA A 239 6.87 -14.79 6.94
C ALA A 239 6.80 -13.68 8.01
N GLN A 240 6.03 -12.61 7.76
CA GLN A 240 5.77 -11.57 8.76
C GLN A 240 4.97 -12.11 9.94
N ASP A 241 3.90 -12.87 9.68
CA ASP A 241 3.06 -13.46 10.74
C ASP A 241 3.86 -14.40 11.64
N VAL A 242 4.72 -15.24 11.06
CA VAL A 242 5.64 -16.10 11.83
C VAL A 242 6.56 -15.26 12.76
N ARG A 243 7.11 -14.15 12.26
CA ARG A 243 7.95 -13.26 13.09
C ARG A 243 7.16 -12.59 14.23
N ILE A 244 5.93 -12.16 13.95
CA ILE A 244 5.03 -11.58 14.96
C ILE A 244 4.72 -12.63 16.02
N ALA A 245 4.33 -13.83 15.61
CA ALA A 245 4.04 -14.95 16.52
C ALA A 245 5.24 -15.32 17.42
N GLN A 246 6.45 -15.36 16.84
CA GLN A 246 7.69 -15.57 17.61
C GLN A 246 7.91 -14.45 18.64
N ALA A 247 7.76 -13.19 18.26
CA ALA A 247 7.92 -12.04 19.17
C ALA A 247 6.90 -12.08 20.33
N LEU A 248 5.70 -12.60 20.07
CA LEU A 248 4.62 -12.73 21.07
C LEU A 248 4.63 -14.07 21.82
N SER A 249 5.54 -14.98 21.47
CA SER A 249 5.64 -16.35 22.03
C SER A 249 4.34 -17.15 21.88
N VAL A 250 3.74 -17.09 20.68
CA VAL A 250 2.52 -17.83 20.30
C VAL A 250 2.73 -18.60 19.00
N LYS A 251 1.77 -19.43 18.60
CA LYS A 251 1.77 -20.07 17.26
C LYS A 251 1.37 -19.06 16.18
N PRO A 252 1.84 -19.19 14.91
CA PRO A 252 1.51 -18.26 13.84
C PRO A 252 0.01 -17.99 13.69
N ASN A 253 -0.83 -19.00 13.73
CA ASN A 253 -2.29 -18.86 13.64
C ASN A 253 -2.96 -18.22 14.89
N ALA A 254 -2.19 -17.84 15.90
CA ALA A 254 -2.63 -17.18 17.14
C ALA A 254 -1.95 -15.82 17.34
N SER A 255 -1.30 -15.26 16.32
CA SER A 255 -0.60 -13.96 16.37
C SER A 255 -1.53 -12.83 16.78
N PHE A 256 -2.75 -12.77 16.25
CA PHE A 256 -3.75 -11.76 16.59
C PHE A 256 -4.16 -11.85 18.08
N ALA A 257 -4.46 -13.04 18.60
CA ALA A 257 -4.75 -13.22 20.03
C ALA A 257 -3.55 -12.81 20.92
N GLY A 258 -2.32 -13.03 20.45
CA GLY A 258 -1.11 -12.54 21.10
C GLY A 258 -1.04 -11.01 21.17
N VAL A 259 -1.42 -10.32 20.10
CA VAL A 259 -1.52 -8.84 20.06
C VAL A 259 -2.58 -8.34 21.04
N GLU A 260 -3.78 -8.93 21.03
CA GLU A 260 -4.87 -8.56 21.96
C GLU A 260 -4.43 -8.69 23.42
N ARG A 261 -3.76 -9.79 23.77
CA ARG A 261 -3.22 -10.00 25.11
C ARG A 261 -2.24 -8.90 25.51
N VAL A 262 -1.26 -8.57 24.66
CA VAL A 262 -0.26 -7.53 24.95
C VAL A 262 -0.90 -6.15 25.08
N LEU A 263 -1.90 -5.82 24.27
CA LEU A 263 -2.64 -4.57 24.39
C LEU A 263 -3.44 -4.49 25.71
N ALA A 264 -4.05 -5.60 26.12
CA ALA A 264 -4.75 -5.67 27.41
C ALA A 264 -3.78 -5.53 28.60
N GLU A 265 -2.64 -6.22 28.56
CA GLU A 265 -1.58 -6.11 29.57
C GLU A 265 -1.04 -4.67 29.67
N LEU A 266 -0.77 -4.04 28.52
CA LEU A 266 -0.31 -2.64 28.45
C LEU A 266 -1.34 -1.69 29.07
N SER A 267 -2.64 -1.89 28.80
CA SER A 267 -3.73 -1.08 29.39
C SER A 267 -3.78 -1.27 30.89
N ALA A 268 -3.72 -2.51 31.38
CA ALA A 268 -3.71 -2.82 32.81
C ALA A 268 -2.48 -2.21 33.54
N LEU A 269 -1.29 -2.29 32.92
CA LEU A 269 -0.08 -1.68 33.46
C LEU A 269 -0.19 -0.14 33.55
N LYS A 270 -0.72 0.51 32.50
CA LYS A 270 -0.96 1.96 32.53
C LYS A 270 -1.90 2.36 33.65
N GLN A 271 -2.99 1.61 33.85
CA GLN A 271 -3.93 1.86 34.95
C GLN A 271 -3.27 1.65 36.33
N ARG A 272 -2.44 0.61 36.46
CA ARG A 272 -1.70 0.33 37.69
C ARG A 272 -0.70 1.45 38.00
N CYS A 273 0.06 1.91 37.00
CA CYS A 273 0.98 3.05 37.15
C CYS A 273 0.23 4.32 37.61
N ALA A 274 -0.90 4.63 36.96
CA ALA A 274 -1.71 5.79 37.36
C ALA A 274 -2.19 5.73 38.84
N LYS A 275 -2.66 4.55 39.29
CA LYS A 275 -3.05 4.35 40.70
C LYS A 275 -1.89 4.49 41.67
N LEU A 276 -0.70 3.97 41.30
CA LEU A 276 0.50 4.12 42.12
C LEU A 276 0.94 5.60 42.20
N GLU A 277 0.91 6.33 41.09
CA GLU A 277 1.17 7.79 41.09
C GLU A 277 0.18 8.53 41.98
N GLU A 278 -1.12 8.26 41.90
CA GLU A 278 -2.15 8.86 42.76
C GLU A 278 -1.87 8.61 44.24
N SER A 279 -1.46 7.37 44.61
CA SER A 279 -1.09 7.04 45.97
C SER A 279 0.15 7.80 46.44
N VAL A 280 1.19 7.90 45.60
CA VAL A 280 2.41 8.70 45.92
C VAL A 280 2.07 10.17 46.05
N PHE A 281 1.27 10.72 45.14
CA PHE A 281 0.85 12.14 45.20
C PHE A 281 0.02 12.48 46.43
N ALA A 282 -0.87 11.56 46.83
CA ALA A 282 -1.64 11.74 48.10
C ALA A 282 -0.72 11.71 49.32
N GLN A 283 0.29 10.82 49.37
CA GLN A 283 1.27 10.81 50.47
C GLN A 283 2.13 12.09 50.47
N THR A 284 2.55 12.54 49.28
CA THR A 284 3.28 13.81 49.17
C THR A 284 2.42 15.00 49.64
N ALA A 285 1.18 15.06 49.18
CA ALA A 285 0.25 16.13 49.60
C ALA A 285 0.05 16.19 51.14
N ALA A 286 -0.09 15.02 51.79
CA ALA A 286 -0.21 14.95 53.25
C ALA A 286 1.01 15.51 54.01
N GLN A 287 2.22 15.41 53.42
CA GLN A 287 3.44 16.00 54.03
C GLN A 287 3.43 17.52 54.04
N TYR A 288 2.63 18.15 53.16
CA TYR A 288 2.52 19.61 53.01
C TYR A 288 1.21 20.16 53.55
N GLU A 289 0.46 19.40 54.32
CA GLU A 289 -0.78 19.86 54.95
C GLU A 289 -0.54 21.14 55.75
N GLY A 290 -1.28 22.24 55.40
CA GLY A 290 -1.25 23.53 56.10
C GLY A 290 0.09 24.28 56.04
N LYS A 291 1.06 23.89 55.22
CA LYS A 291 2.40 24.53 55.17
C LYS A 291 2.43 25.85 54.40
N GLY A 292 1.35 26.27 53.77
CA GLY A 292 1.30 27.48 52.97
C GLY A 292 1.85 27.26 51.57
N ASP A 293 2.66 28.19 51.07
CA ASP A 293 3.26 28.11 49.76
C ASP A 293 4.31 27.00 49.67
N VAL A 294 4.22 26.16 48.63
CA VAL A 294 5.07 24.97 48.39
C VAL A 294 5.72 25.05 47.01
N LEU A 295 7.02 24.79 46.98
CA LEU A 295 7.79 24.68 45.75
C LEU A 295 8.45 23.27 45.65
N LEU A 296 8.11 22.52 44.61
CA LEU A 296 8.63 21.15 44.39
C LEU A 296 9.39 21.07 43.09
N PHE A 297 10.42 20.23 43.11
CA PHE A 297 11.19 19.87 41.92
C PHE A 297 11.21 18.37 41.77
N GLU A 298 10.86 17.89 40.55
CA GLU A 298 10.86 16.50 40.15
C GLU A 298 11.80 16.32 38.95
N ASP A 299 12.45 15.18 38.86
CA ASP A 299 13.42 14.92 37.77
C ASP A 299 12.73 14.95 36.41
N LYS A 300 11.86 13.99 36.15
CA LYS A 300 11.13 13.87 34.87
C LYS A 300 9.72 13.33 35.10
N MET A 301 8.75 14.07 34.64
CA MET A 301 7.33 13.74 34.83
C MET A 301 6.53 14.02 33.57
N SER A 302 5.47 13.24 33.31
CA SER A 302 4.52 13.58 32.24
C SER A 302 3.76 14.85 32.60
N GLY A 303 3.26 15.59 31.60
CA GLY A 303 2.46 16.80 31.88
C GLY A 303 1.19 16.49 32.66
N ASP A 304 0.58 15.31 32.51
CA ASP A 304 -0.58 14.89 33.26
C ASP A 304 -0.22 14.53 34.72
N SER A 305 0.85 13.79 34.93
CA SER A 305 1.37 13.48 36.29
C SER A 305 1.77 14.74 37.04
N LEU A 306 2.45 15.68 36.37
CA LEU A 306 2.85 16.98 36.92
C LEU A 306 1.64 17.78 37.39
N ARG A 307 0.58 17.83 36.56
CA ARG A 307 -0.68 18.50 36.92
C ARG A 307 -1.34 17.83 38.13
N LYS A 308 -1.43 16.50 38.14
CA LYS A 308 -2.06 15.75 39.24
C LYS A 308 -1.32 15.93 40.58
N LEU A 309 0.02 15.90 40.56
CA LEU A 309 0.82 16.17 41.74
C LEU A 309 0.56 17.62 42.29
N CYS A 310 0.60 18.60 41.38
CA CYS A 310 0.31 19.98 41.71
C CYS A 310 -1.10 20.15 42.31
N ASP A 311 -2.14 19.57 41.69
CA ASP A 311 -3.52 19.58 42.18
C ASP A 311 -3.62 18.93 43.56
N ALA A 312 -2.99 17.77 43.76
CA ALA A 312 -3.02 17.06 45.05
C ALA A 312 -2.42 17.95 46.18
N VAL A 313 -1.23 18.50 45.95
CA VAL A 313 -0.57 19.34 46.98
C VAL A 313 -1.30 20.68 47.18
N THR A 314 -1.79 21.32 46.10
CA THR A 314 -2.54 22.59 46.19
C THR A 314 -3.77 22.48 47.08
N ASN A 315 -4.48 21.34 47.03
CA ASN A 315 -5.69 21.13 47.84
C ASN A 315 -5.40 20.90 49.34
N HIS A 316 -4.15 20.67 49.72
CA HIS A 316 -3.73 20.39 51.10
C HIS A 316 -2.84 21.45 51.71
N CYS A 317 -2.02 22.14 50.95
CA CYS A 317 -0.98 23.02 51.49
C CYS A 317 -1.52 24.31 52.10
N GLY A 318 -2.71 24.75 51.74
CA GLY A 318 -3.30 25.99 52.24
C GLY A 318 -2.74 27.27 51.63
N GLY A 319 -1.95 27.15 50.58
CA GLY A 319 -1.31 28.25 49.85
C GLY A 319 -1.19 27.91 48.34
N ARG A 320 -0.16 28.45 47.74
CA ARG A 320 0.21 28.19 46.34
C ARG A 320 1.15 26.96 46.25
N CYS A 321 0.84 26.01 45.39
CA CYS A 321 1.78 24.93 45.06
C CYS A 321 2.34 25.15 43.66
N ALA A 322 3.66 25.17 43.54
CA ALA A 322 4.40 25.19 42.27
C ALA A 322 5.25 23.92 42.14
N VAL A 323 5.02 23.14 41.09
CA VAL A 323 5.77 21.93 40.80
C VAL A 323 6.50 22.11 39.48
N PHE A 324 7.79 21.86 39.48
CA PHE A 324 8.67 21.90 38.31
C PHE A 324 9.21 20.52 38.05
N ALA A 325 9.17 20.04 36.79
CA ALA A 325 9.73 18.76 36.39
C ALA A 325 10.64 18.91 35.18
N GLY A 326 11.83 18.34 35.26
CA GLY A 326 12.85 18.43 34.20
C GLY A 326 14.24 18.69 34.74
N ALA A 327 15.03 19.46 34.02
CA ALA A 327 16.39 19.83 34.36
C ALA A 327 16.65 21.32 34.07
N ASP A 328 17.75 21.84 34.55
CA ASP A 328 18.17 23.24 34.34
C ASP A 328 18.08 23.64 32.86
N GLY A 329 17.39 24.76 32.63
CA GLY A 329 17.12 25.31 31.31
C GLY A 329 15.94 24.66 30.55
N ALA A 330 15.28 23.62 31.11
CA ALA A 330 14.18 22.90 30.43
C ALA A 330 13.12 22.32 31.39
N TYR A 331 12.65 23.13 32.34
CA TYR A 331 11.58 22.70 33.25
C TYR A 331 10.20 22.87 32.61
N LYS A 332 9.35 21.87 32.77
CA LYS A 332 7.87 22.01 32.70
C LYS A 332 7.34 22.32 34.07
N TYR A 333 6.27 23.12 34.16
CA TYR A 333 5.68 23.45 35.45
C TYR A 333 4.15 23.33 35.45
N ALA A 334 3.63 23.12 36.65
CA ALA A 334 2.22 23.33 36.98
C ALA A 334 2.18 24.10 38.31
N ILE A 335 1.32 25.11 38.38
CA ILE A 335 1.13 25.91 39.59
C ILE A 335 -0.36 26.03 39.88
N GLY A 336 -0.76 25.67 41.08
CA GLY A 336 -2.12 25.76 41.59
C GLY A 336 -2.22 26.67 42.79
N HIS A 337 -3.39 27.32 42.99
CA HIS A 337 -3.69 28.13 44.20
C HIS A 337 -5.21 28.14 44.42
N VAL A 338 -5.67 27.52 45.50
CA VAL A 338 -7.11 27.53 45.85
C VAL A 338 -7.54 28.94 46.19
N GLY A 339 -8.48 29.50 45.43
CA GLY A 339 -9.01 30.87 45.65
C GLY A 339 -8.09 32.02 45.24
N GLY A 340 -6.91 31.73 44.67
CA GLY A 340 -5.95 32.73 44.18
C GLY A 340 -6.04 33.06 42.70
N ASP A 341 -5.33 34.10 42.28
CA ASP A 341 -5.16 34.48 40.88
C ASP A 341 -3.69 34.46 40.48
N LEU A 342 -3.33 33.51 39.62
CA LEU A 342 -1.98 33.26 39.19
C LEU A 342 -1.58 33.97 37.87
N ARG A 343 -2.46 34.82 37.32
CA ARG A 343 -2.22 35.45 35.99
C ARG A 343 -1.04 36.42 36.05
N GLU A 344 -0.93 37.24 37.05
CA GLU A 344 0.17 38.19 37.21
C GLU A 344 1.50 37.45 37.51
N LEU A 345 1.46 36.44 38.39
CA LEU A 345 2.62 35.57 38.64
C LEU A 345 3.12 34.92 37.35
N THR A 346 2.21 34.42 36.51
CA THR A 346 2.56 33.79 35.24
C THR A 346 3.22 34.77 34.27
N LYS A 347 2.72 36.03 34.22
CA LYS A 347 3.34 37.06 33.36
C LYS A 347 4.77 37.38 33.83
N LYS A 348 4.96 37.58 35.15
CA LYS A 348 6.26 37.87 35.78
C LYS A 348 7.23 36.70 35.50
N MET A 349 6.79 35.47 35.71
CA MET A 349 7.56 34.24 35.47
C MET A 349 7.94 34.05 33.99
N ASN A 350 7.02 34.33 33.07
CA ASN A 350 7.30 34.27 31.64
C ASN A 350 8.37 35.30 31.22
N ALA A 351 8.39 36.47 31.81
CA ALA A 351 9.36 37.54 31.52
C ALA A 351 10.74 37.24 32.13
N GLU A 352 10.78 36.84 33.42
CA GLU A 352 12.03 36.73 34.19
C GLU A 352 12.70 35.38 34.07
N LEU A 353 11.94 34.28 33.89
CA LEU A 353 12.46 32.90 33.74
C LEU A 353 12.42 32.37 32.33
N ASN A 354 12.31 33.26 31.33
CA ASN A 354 12.17 32.87 29.92
C ASN A 354 11.11 31.79 29.73
N GLY A 355 9.92 32.05 30.35
CA GLY A 355 8.84 31.07 30.40
C GLY A 355 7.86 31.19 29.25
N ARG A 356 7.11 30.11 29.02
CA ARG A 356 5.95 30.05 28.11
C ARG A 356 4.86 29.25 28.77
N GLY A 357 3.82 29.93 29.28
CA GLY A 357 2.72 29.25 29.92
C GLY A 357 1.54 30.17 30.19
N GLY A 358 0.48 29.54 30.68
CA GLY A 358 -0.78 30.22 31.03
C GLY A 358 -1.81 29.20 31.51
N GLY A 359 -3.02 29.66 31.75
CA GLY A 359 -4.12 28.82 32.23
C GLY A 359 -5.28 29.59 32.79
N LYS A 360 -5.97 28.97 33.75
CA LYS A 360 -7.07 29.57 34.51
C LYS A 360 -6.52 30.42 35.64
N PRO A 361 -7.33 31.34 36.27
CA PRO A 361 -6.85 32.16 37.38
C PRO A 361 -6.23 31.34 38.52
N ASN A 362 -6.81 30.20 38.85
CA ASN A 362 -6.38 29.36 39.97
C ASN A 362 -5.42 28.21 39.59
N PHE A 363 -5.12 28.01 38.28
CA PHE A 363 -4.24 26.95 37.83
C PHE A 363 -3.55 27.30 36.50
N VAL A 364 -2.24 27.29 36.49
CA VAL A 364 -1.43 27.58 35.29
C VAL A 364 -0.39 26.48 35.05
N GLN A 365 -0.02 26.29 33.78
CA GLN A 365 1.00 25.32 33.36
C GLN A 365 1.80 25.88 32.20
N GLY A 366 3.01 25.35 32.05
CA GLY A 366 3.90 25.78 30.94
C GLY A 366 5.30 25.20 31.07
N SER A 367 6.25 25.95 30.53
CA SER A 367 7.68 25.63 30.63
C SER A 367 8.50 26.89 30.92
N VAL A 368 9.66 26.71 31.55
CA VAL A 368 10.65 27.78 31.77
C VAL A 368 12.04 27.29 31.33
N ALA A 369 12.84 28.23 30.79
CA ALA A 369 14.22 27.98 30.41
C ALA A 369 15.18 28.68 31.39
N ALA A 370 15.10 28.29 32.66
CA ALA A 370 15.89 28.83 33.76
C ALA A 370 16.56 27.71 34.56
N ALA A 371 17.60 28.04 35.30
CA ALA A 371 18.22 27.13 36.25
C ALA A 371 17.37 27.03 37.53
N ARG A 372 17.44 25.91 38.24
CA ARG A 372 16.72 25.65 39.48
C ARG A 372 16.89 26.79 40.48
N GLY A 373 18.12 27.26 40.72
CA GLY A 373 18.39 28.36 41.66
C GLY A 373 17.70 29.69 41.31
N ALA A 374 17.52 29.99 40.01
CA ALA A 374 16.79 31.16 39.56
C ALA A 374 15.27 31.01 39.83
N ILE A 375 14.73 29.80 39.68
CA ILE A 375 13.33 29.50 40.03
C ILE A 375 13.12 29.63 41.55
N GLU A 376 14.03 29.05 42.36
CA GLU A 376 13.96 29.13 43.82
C GLU A 376 14.02 30.57 44.29
N ALA A 377 14.92 31.41 43.73
CA ALA A 377 14.99 32.85 44.05
C ALA A 377 13.70 33.60 43.69
N PHE A 378 13.11 33.33 42.52
CA PHE A 378 11.87 33.93 42.05
C PHE A 378 10.68 33.63 42.99
N PHE A 379 10.62 32.45 43.60
CA PHE A 379 9.54 32.06 44.51
C PHE A 379 9.81 32.43 45.99
N ALA A 380 11.02 32.89 46.32
CA ALA A 380 11.40 33.36 47.63
C ALA A 380 11.05 34.86 47.86
N GLU A 381 10.81 35.63 46.79
CA GLU A 381 10.27 37.00 46.80
C GLU A 381 8.75 37.00 47.02
#